data_4b6aff60bbbb54eb1893cd1765b80fac
#
_entry.id   4b6aff60bbbb54eb1893cd1765b80fac
#
_cell.length_a   1.000
_cell.length_b   1.000
_cell.length_c   1.000
_cell.angle_alpha   90.00
_cell.angle_beta   90.00
_cell.angle_gamma   90.00
#
_symmetry.space_group_name_H-M   'P 1'
#
loop_
_entity.id
_entity.type
_entity.pdbx_description
1 polymer ?
#
loop_
_entity_poly.entity_id
_entity_poly.type
_entity_poly.pdbx_seq_one_letter_code
_entity_poly.pdbx_strand_id
1 'polypeptide(L)'
;YLLEVSDKLKLLQKSKLEDYQVEWIENLNQIPPGPIILIANEFFDSLPINQYVKEADGWHERLIGIKDDKLAFGTSEQKLKIQSTDYFTQTVEGDIVEIRPSVEPIITEISNKISHWGGISLIIDYGSWNLKGNTFQAIKGHDFINPLEKPGEVDLSAHVDFSALARNASNCLISKLTDQGVLLERLGITERAKILSKSLKADDLKNHVAAHRRLTHPKEMGTLFKVMAILPKLSQMPLGL
;
A
#
# COMPACT_ATOMS: atom_id res chain seq x y z
N TYR A 1 18.72 1.95 3.89
CA TYR A 1 18.07 3.05 3.16
C TYR A 1 16.63 3.20 3.60
N LEU A 2 16.19 4.43 3.90
CA LEU A 2 14.79 4.78 4.14
C LEU A 2 14.34 5.77 3.07
N LEU A 3 13.30 5.42 2.30
CA LEU A 3 12.66 6.33 1.36
C LEU A 3 11.64 7.17 2.14
N GLU A 4 11.89 8.45 2.26
CA GLU A 4 11.02 9.40 2.96
C GLU A 4 11.15 10.79 2.33
N VAL A 5 10.03 11.39 1.96
CA VAL A 5 10.00 12.71 1.32
C VAL A 5 9.61 13.83 2.30
N SER A 6 8.99 13.49 3.42
CA SER A 6 8.60 14.46 4.44
C SER A 6 9.77 14.84 5.35
N ASP A 7 10.21 16.09 5.32
CA ASP A 7 11.29 16.59 6.19
C ASP A 7 10.95 16.43 7.67
N LYS A 8 9.67 16.61 8.04
CA LYS A 8 9.20 16.42 9.41
C LYS A 8 9.35 14.95 9.86
N LEU A 9 8.98 14.01 9.01
CA LEU A 9 9.11 12.58 9.32
C LEU A 9 10.58 12.14 9.32
N LYS A 10 11.41 12.65 8.38
CA LYS A 10 12.87 12.42 8.41
C LYS A 10 13.49 12.82 9.74
N LEU A 11 13.11 14.00 10.28
CA LEU A 11 13.63 14.45 11.58
C LEU A 11 13.22 13.53 12.73
N LEU A 12 11.96 13.08 12.76
CA LEU A 12 11.48 12.13 13.76
C LEU A 12 12.15 10.77 13.65
N GLN A 13 12.33 10.27 12.42
CA GLN A 13 13.05 9.02 12.17
C GLN A 13 14.50 9.11 12.60
N LYS A 14 15.20 10.21 12.28
CA LYS A 14 16.58 10.44 12.70
C LYS A 14 16.75 10.39 14.20
N SER A 15 15.85 11.02 14.96
CA SER A 15 15.90 11.00 16.43
C SER A 15 15.66 9.64 17.04
N LYS A 16 14.89 8.76 16.35
CA LYS A 16 14.60 7.40 16.82
C LYS A 16 15.63 6.36 16.38
N LEU A 17 16.38 6.66 15.33
CA LEU A 17 17.32 5.74 14.68
C LEU A 17 18.76 6.22 14.80
N GLU A 18 19.09 7.07 15.78
CA GLU A 18 20.42 7.64 15.99
C GLU A 18 21.51 6.58 16.23
N ASP A 19 21.14 5.42 16.81
CA ASP A 19 22.04 4.29 17.04
C ASP A 19 22.22 3.39 15.78
N TYR A 20 21.53 3.69 14.69
CA TYR A 20 21.56 2.88 13.46
C TYR A 20 22.21 3.64 12.31
N GLN A 21 22.94 2.91 11.48
CA GLN A 21 23.47 3.47 10.24
C GLN A 21 22.35 3.50 9.19
N VAL A 22 21.74 4.66 8.99
CA VAL A 22 20.63 4.86 8.06
C VAL A 22 20.96 5.96 7.06
N GLU A 23 20.64 5.71 5.80
CA GLU A 23 20.71 6.70 4.72
C GLU A 23 19.29 7.02 4.25
N TRP A 24 18.89 8.29 4.32
CA TRP A 24 17.57 8.76 3.85
C TRP A 24 17.68 9.12 2.38
N ILE A 25 16.78 8.55 1.59
CA ILE A 25 16.67 8.79 0.15
C ILE A 25 15.28 9.35 -0.18
N GLU A 26 15.19 10.10 -1.25
CA GLU A 26 13.93 10.63 -1.78
C GLU A 26 13.48 9.89 -3.05
N ASN A 27 14.39 9.09 -3.62
CA ASN A 27 14.14 8.36 -4.84
C ASN A 27 14.89 7.01 -4.82
N LEU A 28 14.25 5.97 -5.36
CA LEU A 28 14.83 4.62 -5.42
C LEU A 28 16.10 4.53 -6.27
N ASN A 29 16.31 5.44 -7.23
CA ASN A 29 17.54 5.48 -8.02
C ASN A 29 18.79 5.86 -7.21
N GLN A 30 18.62 6.42 -6.01
CA GLN A 30 19.72 6.72 -5.10
C GLN A 30 20.27 5.47 -4.40
N ILE A 31 19.54 4.35 -4.43
CA ILE A 31 20.05 3.07 -3.93
C ILE A 31 21.16 2.58 -4.89
N PRO A 32 22.38 2.31 -4.39
CA PRO A 32 23.48 1.86 -5.25
C PRO A 32 23.19 0.52 -5.93
N PRO A 33 23.92 0.19 -7.00
CA PRO A 33 23.87 -1.12 -7.63
C PRO A 33 24.16 -2.25 -6.64
N GLY A 34 23.36 -3.32 -6.70
CA GLY A 34 23.50 -4.50 -5.85
C GLY A 34 22.17 -5.17 -5.53
N PRO A 35 22.19 -6.39 -4.98
CA PRO A 35 20.98 -7.07 -4.54
C PRO A 35 20.32 -6.32 -3.39
N ILE A 36 18.97 -6.27 -3.38
CA ILE A 36 18.21 -5.53 -2.39
C ILE A 36 17.23 -6.42 -1.63
N ILE A 37 17.00 -6.10 -0.37
CA ILE A 37 15.82 -6.51 0.37
C ILE A 37 15.00 -5.25 0.62
N LEU A 38 13.88 -5.13 -0.07
CA LEU A 38 13.00 -3.97 0.01
C LEU A 38 11.71 -4.38 0.73
N ILE A 39 11.34 -3.60 1.75
CA ILE A 39 10.06 -3.76 2.45
C ILE A 39 9.27 -2.46 2.27
N ALA A 40 8.09 -2.57 1.66
CA ALA A 40 7.11 -1.50 1.54
C ALA A 40 5.88 -1.89 2.35
N ASN A 41 5.76 -1.34 3.56
CA ASN A 41 4.61 -1.55 4.44
C ASN A 41 3.84 -0.24 4.56
N GLU A 42 2.56 -0.26 4.19
CA GLU A 42 1.71 0.94 4.16
C GLU A 42 2.40 2.11 3.41
N PHE A 43 2.93 1.80 2.22
CA PHE A 43 3.61 2.77 1.37
C PHE A 43 2.75 3.15 0.17
N PHE A 44 2.17 2.15 -0.49
CA PHE A 44 1.41 2.41 -1.71
C PHE A 44 0.02 3.00 -1.43
N ASP A 45 -0.60 2.72 -0.29
CA ASP A 45 -1.90 3.25 0.10
C ASP A 45 -1.90 4.78 0.25
N SER A 46 -0.78 5.35 0.69
CA SER A 46 -0.59 6.79 0.89
C SER A 46 -0.28 7.57 -0.40
N LEU A 47 0.04 6.88 -1.50
CA LEU A 47 0.37 7.54 -2.77
C LEU A 47 -0.89 8.13 -3.43
N PRO A 48 -0.77 9.29 -4.10
CA PRO A 48 -1.89 9.96 -4.75
C PRO A 48 -2.62 9.07 -5.77
N ILE A 49 -3.94 9.20 -5.81
CA ILE A 49 -4.82 8.52 -6.76
C ILE A 49 -5.56 9.52 -7.64
N ASN A 50 -5.89 9.09 -8.86
CA ASN A 50 -6.92 9.70 -9.68
C ASN A 50 -8.15 8.81 -9.64
N GLN A 51 -9.32 9.39 -9.41
CA GLN A 51 -10.60 8.68 -9.46
C GLN A 51 -11.34 9.01 -10.75
N TYR A 52 -11.97 8.01 -11.34
CA TYR A 52 -12.79 8.15 -12.52
C TYR A 52 -14.17 7.56 -12.25
N VAL A 53 -15.21 8.31 -12.62
CA VAL A 53 -16.61 7.91 -12.44
C VAL A 53 -17.20 7.56 -13.79
N LYS A 54 -17.93 6.46 -13.86
CA LYS A 54 -18.71 6.08 -15.05
C LYS A 54 -20.02 6.84 -15.07
N GLU A 55 -20.20 7.72 -16.02
CA GLU A 55 -21.45 8.40 -16.29
C GLU A 55 -22.14 7.80 -17.53
N ALA A 56 -23.38 8.19 -17.81
CA ALA A 56 -24.17 7.68 -18.93
C ALA A 56 -23.47 7.86 -20.29
N ASP A 57 -22.70 8.92 -20.46
CA ASP A 57 -22.01 9.29 -21.69
C ASP A 57 -20.52 8.91 -21.73
N GLY A 58 -19.95 8.36 -20.65
CA GLY A 58 -18.54 7.92 -20.61
C GLY A 58 -17.91 7.97 -19.23
N TRP A 59 -16.59 7.96 -19.21
CA TRP A 59 -15.79 8.11 -18.00
C TRP A 59 -15.35 9.55 -17.80
N HIS A 60 -15.54 10.07 -16.60
CA HIS A 60 -15.13 11.42 -16.20
C HIS A 60 -14.21 11.35 -15.00
N GLU A 61 -13.22 12.23 -14.95
CA GLU A 61 -12.36 12.34 -13.76
C GLU A 61 -13.16 12.95 -12.61
N ARG A 62 -13.07 12.33 -11.44
CA ARG A 62 -13.65 12.86 -10.22
C ARG A 62 -12.68 13.85 -9.59
N LEU A 63 -13.11 15.07 -9.43
CA LEU A 63 -12.31 16.19 -8.99
C LEU A 63 -12.80 16.71 -7.63
N ILE A 64 -11.93 17.45 -6.94
CA ILE A 64 -12.30 18.20 -5.75
C ILE A 64 -12.33 19.68 -6.13
N GLY A 65 -13.46 20.31 -5.88
CA GLY A 65 -13.70 21.73 -6.11
C GLY A 65 -14.27 22.42 -4.87
N ILE A 66 -14.68 23.68 -5.03
CA ILE A 66 -15.34 24.47 -4.00
C ILE A 66 -16.80 24.68 -4.38
N LYS A 67 -17.72 24.31 -3.48
CA LYS A 67 -19.14 24.57 -3.59
C LYS A 67 -19.63 25.10 -2.25
N ASP A 68 -20.31 26.25 -2.26
CA ASP A 68 -20.83 26.92 -1.05
C ASP A 68 -19.74 27.09 0.04
N ASP A 69 -18.56 27.57 -0.37
CA ASP A 69 -17.36 27.77 0.46
C ASP A 69 -16.82 26.50 1.15
N LYS A 70 -17.19 25.32 0.66
CA LYS A 70 -16.72 24.03 1.16
C LYS A 70 -16.12 23.19 0.04
N LEU A 71 -15.17 22.32 0.41
CA LEU A 71 -14.68 21.30 -0.52
C LEU A 71 -15.81 20.32 -0.85
N ALA A 72 -15.95 20.03 -2.13
CA ALA A 72 -16.94 19.09 -2.65
C ALA A 72 -16.36 18.27 -3.80
N PHE A 73 -16.84 17.04 -3.94
CA PHE A 73 -16.57 16.24 -5.12
C PHE A 73 -17.43 16.72 -6.29
N GLY A 74 -16.84 16.72 -7.47
CA GLY A 74 -17.49 16.95 -8.75
C GLY A 74 -16.85 16.06 -9.82
N THR A 75 -17.31 16.17 -11.05
CA THR A 75 -16.77 15.47 -12.21
C THR A 75 -16.29 16.47 -13.27
N SER A 76 -15.26 16.10 -14.02
CA SER A 76 -14.77 16.91 -15.13
C SER A 76 -15.79 16.91 -16.28
N GLU A 77 -15.90 18.03 -16.99
CA GLU A 77 -16.69 18.08 -18.24
C GLU A 77 -16.03 17.25 -19.36
N GLN A 78 -14.71 17.07 -19.28
CA GLN A 78 -13.94 16.36 -20.28
C GLN A 78 -14.00 14.85 -20.04
N LYS A 79 -14.44 14.12 -21.07
CA LYS A 79 -14.41 12.65 -21.04
C LYS A 79 -13.00 12.10 -21.12
N LEU A 80 -12.74 11.08 -20.33
CA LEU A 80 -11.51 10.30 -20.45
C LEU A 80 -11.51 9.52 -21.76
N LYS A 81 -10.48 9.71 -22.57
CA LYS A 81 -10.22 8.87 -23.74
C LYS A 81 -9.57 7.56 -23.24
N ILE A 82 -10.37 6.54 -23.01
CA ILE A 82 -9.88 5.23 -22.57
C ILE A 82 -9.22 4.54 -23.74
N GLN A 83 -7.92 4.33 -23.66
CA GLN A 83 -7.25 3.29 -24.43
C GLN A 83 -7.45 2.00 -23.63
N SER A 84 -8.28 1.09 -24.19
CA SER A 84 -8.62 -0.25 -23.69
C SER A 84 -7.73 -0.78 -22.55
N THR A 85 -8.14 -0.58 -21.31
CA THR A 85 -7.49 -1.17 -20.14
C THR A 85 -8.51 -1.99 -19.37
N ASP A 86 -8.08 -3.09 -18.76
CA ASP A 86 -8.93 -4.00 -17.99
C ASP A 86 -9.68 -3.32 -16.84
N TYR A 87 -9.19 -2.16 -16.36
CA TYR A 87 -9.80 -1.37 -15.30
C TYR A 87 -11.23 -0.94 -15.59
N PHE A 88 -11.52 -0.61 -16.86
CA PHE A 88 -12.78 0.01 -17.28
C PHE A 88 -13.77 -0.99 -17.87
N THR A 89 -13.42 -2.28 -17.89
CA THR A 89 -14.30 -3.35 -18.39
C THR A 89 -15.31 -3.80 -17.34
N GLN A 90 -16.46 -4.28 -17.79
CA GLN A 90 -17.53 -4.78 -16.92
C GLN A 90 -17.94 -3.78 -15.83
N THR A 91 -18.21 -2.54 -16.26
CA THR A 91 -18.60 -1.44 -15.37
C THR A 91 -19.98 -0.90 -15.76
N VAL A 92 -20.70 -0.42 -14.76
CA VAL A 92 -22.02 0.22 -14.91
C VAL A 92 -21.93 1.70 -14.51
N GLU A 93 -22.97 2.46 -14.84
CA GLU A 93 -23.06 3.86 -14.43
C GLU A 93 -23.00 3.98 -12.89
N GLY A 94 -22.22 4.94 -12.40
CA GLY A 94 -21.93 5.16 -11.00
C GLY A 94 -20.68 4.43 -10.49
N ASP A 95 -20.11 3.49 -11.24
CA ASP A 95 -18.87 2.82 -10.85
C ASP A 95 -17.71 3.81 -10.79
N ILE A 96 -16.83 3.59 -9.81
CA ILE A 96 -15.59 4.35 -9.64
C ILE A 96 -14.40 3.43 -9.88
N VAL A 97 -13.43 3.95 -10.63
CA VAL A 97 -12.11 3.34 -10.83
C VAL A 97 -11.05 4.26 -10.25
N GLU A 98 -10.13 3.70 -9.50
CA GLU A 98 -8.99 4.40 -8.91
C GLU A 98 -7.71 3.99 -9.63
N ILE A 99 -6.95 4.97 -10.11
CA ILE A 99 -5.64 4.77 -10.73
C ILE A 99 -4.62 5.53 -9.91
N ARG A 100 -3.50 4.86 -9.62
CA ARG A 100 -2.36 5.43 -8.90
C ARG A 100 -1.20 5.61 -9.87
N PRO A 101 -1.02 6.81 -10.46
CA PRO A 101 -0.05 7.02 -11.54
C PRO A 101 1.40 6.73 -11.13
N SER A 102 1.72 6.92 -9.86
CA SER A 102 3.06 6.67 -9.32
C SER A 102 3.44 5.20 -9.19
N VAL A 103 2.49 4.27 -9.32
CA VAL A 103 2.78 2.82 -9.25
C VAL A 103 3.71 2.38 -10.38
N GLU A 104 3.45 2.79 -11.61
CA GLU A 104 4.24 2.36 -12.77
C GLU A 104 5.73 2.70 -12.60
N PRO A 105 6.15 3.96 -12.39
CA PRO A 105 7.57 4.27 -12.25
C PRO A 105 8.23 3.62 -11.03
N ILE A 106 7.53 3.53 -9.90
CA ILE A 106 8.07 2.92 -8.68
C ILE A 106 8.29 1.42 -8.87
N ILE A 107 7.29 0.69 -9.35
CA ILE A 107 7.38 -0.76 -9.54
C ILE A 107 8.37 -1.11 -10.66
N THR A 108 8.43 -0.32 -11.71
CA THR A 108 9.42 -0.47 -12.78
C THR A 108 10.84 -0.36 -12.23
N GLU A 109 11.12 0.63 -11.39
CA GLU A 109 12.44 0.81 -10.78
C GLU A 109 12.79 -0.36 -9.83
N ILE A 110 11.84 -0.77 -8.98
CA ILE A 110 12.01 -1.95 -8.10
C ILE A 110 12.31 -3.20 -8.94
N SER A 111 11.53 -3.44 -9.99
CA SER A 111 11.68 -4.61 -10.85
C SER A 111 13.01 -4.63 -11.61
N ASN A 112 13.44 -3.47 -12.11
CA ASN A 112 14.73 -3.34 -12.77
C ASN A 112 15.88 -3.67 -11.82
N LYS A 113 15.86 -3.16 -10.58
CA LYS A 113 16.88 -3.49 -9.58
C LYS A 113 16.90 -4.99 -9.27
N ILE A 114 15.72 -5.57 -8.99
CA ILE A 114 15.60 -7.00 -8.64
C ILE A 114 15.97 -7.90 -9.81
N SER A 115 15.50 -7.62 -11.02
CA SER A 115 15.82 -8.43 -12.21
C SER A 115 17.30 -8.39 -12.59
N HIS A 116 17.98 -7.27 -12.35
CA HIS A 116 19.37 -7.07 -12.72
C HIS A 116 20.35 -7.52 -11.63
N TRP A 117 20.07 -7.16 -10.38
CA TRP A 117 20.99 -7.36 -9.25
C TRP A 117 20.57 -8.48 -8.29
N GLY A 118 19.34 -8.94 -8.39
CA GLY A 118 18.78 -9.90 -7.44
C GLY A 118 18.17 -9.26 -6.19
N GLY A 119 17.74 -10.12 -5.29
CA GLY A 119 17.09 -9.70 -4.04
C GLY A 119 15.59 -9.95 -4.05
N ILE A 120 14.86 -9.22 -3.23
CA ILE A 120 13.41 -9.36 -3.05
C ILE A 120 12.78 -8.02 -2.65
N SER A 121 11.57 -7.76 -3.17
CA SER A 121 10.67 -6.76 -2.60
C SER A 121 9.48 -7.46 -1.95
N LEU A 122 9.14 -7.03 -0.74
CA LEU A 122 7.95 -7.45 -0.01
C LEU A 122 7.04 -6.23 0.15
N ILE A 123 5.86 -6.31 -0.45
CA ILE A 123 4.85 -5.23 -0.41
C ILE A 123 3.72 -5.70 0.48
N ILE A 124 3.46 -4.94 1.54
CA ILE A 124 2.45 -5.24 2.56
C ILE A 124 1.54 -4.03 2.66
N ASP A 125 0.28 -4.20 2.30
CA ASP A 125 -0.66 -3.10 2.27
C ASP A 125 -2.11 -3.60 2.31
N TYR A 126 -3.06 -2.74 2.61
CA TYR A 126 -4.46 -3.12 2.50
C TYR A 126 -4.99 -2.87 1.10
N GLY A 127 -5.76 -3.84 0.61
CA GLY A 127 -6.23 -3.82 -0.76
C GLY A 127 -6.65 -5.19 -1.27
N SER A 128 -6.72 -5.30 -2.59
CA SER A 128 -7.11 -6.55 -3.24
C SER A 128 -6.55 -6.66 -4.65
N TRP A 129 -6.82 -7.80 -5.28
CA TRP A 129 -6.54 -8.02 -6.69
C TRP A 129 -7.69 -7.51 -7.55
N ASN A 130 -7.41 -6.73 -8.60
CA ASN A 130 -8.41 -6.10 -9.48
C ASN A 130 -9.41 -5.23 -8.68
N LEU A 131 -8.88 -4.35 -7.86
CA LEU A 131 -9.67 -3.46 -7.02
C LEU A 131 -10.53 -2.51 -7.87
N LYS A 132 -11.81 -2.39 -7.50
CA LYS A 132 -12.75 -1.42 -8.06
C LYS A 132 -13.53 -0.76 -6.93
N GLY A 133 -14.02 0.44 -7.19
CA GLY A 133 -14.85 1.19 -6.25
C GLY A 133 -14.14 2.40 -5.66
N ASN A 134 -14.86 3.10 -4.78
CA ASN A 134 -14.35 4.26 -4.06
C ASN A 134 -13.74 3.80 -2.74
N THR A 135 -12.43 3.78 -2.66
CA THR A 135 -11.70 3.39 -1.45
C THR A 135 -10.99 4.57 -0.78
N PHE A 136 -11.09 5.76 -1.35
CA PHE A 136 -10.52 6.97 -0.79
C PHE A 136 -11.11 7.29 0.56
N GLN A 137 -10.29 7.36 1.58
CA GLN A 137 -10.68 7.50 2.96
C GLN A 137 -9.76 8.44 3.73
N ALA A 138 -10.28 8.96 4.84
CA ALA A 138 -9.51 9.74 5.80
C ALA A 138 -9.68 9.17 7.20
N ILE A 139 -8.58 9.12 7.95
CA ILE A 139 -8.56 8.65 9.34
C ILE A 139 -8.01 9.74 10.23
N LYS A 140 -8.70 9.99 11.35
CA LYS A 140 -8.21 10.86 12.42
C LYS A 140 -8.46 10.21 13.78
N GLY A 141 -7.40 9.99 14.55
CA GLY A 141 -7.51 9.38 15.89
C GLY A 141 -8.16 7.99 15.89
N HIS A 142 -7.93 7.20 14.83
CA HIS A 142 -8.50 5.87 14.55
C HIS A 142 -9.96 5.85 14.09
N ASP A 143 -10.60 7.01 13.88
CA ASP A 143 -11.95 7.09 13.34
C ASP A 143 -11.95 7.52 11.87
N PHE A 144 -12.86 6.93 11.09
CA PHE A 144 -13.09 7.37 9.71
C PHE A 144 -13.84 8.69 9.72
N ILE A 145 -13.35 9.66 8.94
CA ILE A 145 -13.99 10.94 8.75
C ILE A 145 -14.15 11.24 7.25
N ASN A 146 -14.91 12.29 6.92
CA ASN A 146 -15.01 12.73 5.53
C ASN A 146 -13.64 13.20 5.02
N PRO A 147 -13.11 12.66 3.90
CA PRO A 147 -11.82 13.05 3.34
C PRO A 147 -11.68 14.55 3.00
N LEU A 148 -12.80 15.25 2.81
CA LEU A 148 -12.82 16.68 2.52
C LEU A 148 -12.87 17.56 3.78
N GLU A 149 -13.00 16.95 4.95
CA GLU A 149 -12.92 17.68 6.23
C GLU A 149 -11.46 17.82 6.66
N LYS A 150 -11.15 18.99 7.19
CA LYS A 150 -9.84 19.31 7.80
C LYS A 150 -8.63 18.93 6.91
N PRO A 151 -8.54 19.48 5.69
CA PRO A 151 -7.42 19.20 4.80
C PRO A 151 -6.08 19.55 5.46
N GLY A 152 -5.10 18.64 5.34
CA GLY A 152 -3.78 18.79 5.96
C GLY A 152 -3.68 18.33 7.43
N GLU A 153 -4.80 17.92 8.08
CA GLU A 153 -4.80 17.46 9.47
C GLU A 153 -5.15 15.97 9.64
N VAL A 154 -5.36 15.27 8.55
CA VAL A 154 -5.85 13.88 8.52
C VAL A 154 -5.00 13.02 7.62
N ASP A 155 -4.89 11.73 7.93
CA ASP A 155 -4.25 10.76 7.06
C ASP A 155 -5.21 10.38 5.95
N LEU A 156 -4.80 10.63 4.71
CA LEU A 156 -5.52 10.25 3.50
C LEU A 156 -4.91 8.99 2.93
N SER A 157 -5.75 8.04 2.59
CA SER A 157 -5.31 6.79 1.99
C SER A 157 -6.36 6.20 1.06
N ALA A 158 -5.95 5.25 0.23
CA ALA A 158 -6.82 4.47 -0.62
C ALA A 158 -6.28 3.05 -0.74
N HIS A 159 -7.16 2.06 -0.89
CA HIS A 159 -6.75 0.67 -1.02
C HIS A 159 -5.84 0.46 -2.24
N VAL A 160 -4.96 -0.51 -2.15
CA VAL A 160 -3.99 -0.84 -3.20
C VAL A 160 -4.56 -1.88 -4.15
N ASP A 161 -4.53 -1.60 -5.46
CA ASP A 161 -4.76 -2.61 -6.48
C ASP A 161 -3.46 -3.38 -6.74
N PHE A 162 -3.32 -4.55 -6.14
CA PHE A 162 -2.14 -5.40 -6.30
C PHE A 162 -1.99 -5.94 -7.73
N SER A 163 -3.07 -6.01 -8.52
CA SER A 163 -2.97 -6.36 -9.93
C SER A 163 -2.24 -5.29 -10.73
N ALA A 164 -2.41 -4.01 -10.35
CA ALA A 164 -1.67 -2.91 -10.95
C ALA A 164 -0.17 -2.99 -10.65
N LEU A 165 0.18 -3.32 -9.40
CA LEU A 165 1.59 -3.55 -9.04
C LEU A 165 2.18 -4.69 -9.87
N ALA A 166 1.47 -5.83 -9.93
CA ALA A 166 1.93 -7.01 -10.66
C ALA A 166 2.11 -6.76 -12.16
N ARG A 167 1.20 -6.00 -12.80
CA ARG A 167 1.31 -5.65 -14.24
C ARG A 167 2.55 -4.82 -14.56
N ASN A 168 2.99 -3.98 -13.63
CA ASN A 168 4.16 -3.13 -13.82
C ASN A 168 5.49 -3.79 -13.42
N ALA A 169 5.44 -4.98 -12.81
CA ALA A 169 6.63 -5.73 -12.40
C ALA A 169 7.16 -6.61 -13.53
N SER A 170 7.79 -5.98 -14.53
CA SER A 170 8.34 -6.69 -15.69
C SER A 170 9.61 -7.51 -15.34
N ASN A 171 9.81 -8.61 -16.06
CA ASN A 171 10.99 -9.51 -15.93
C ASN A 171 11.22 -10.10 -14.52
N CYS A 172 10.20 -10.08 -13.68
CA CYS A 172 10.23 -10.60 -12.33
C CYS A 172 9.24 -11.76 -12.15
N LEU A 173 9.46 -12.55 -11.12
CA LEU A 173 8.49 -13.50 -10.58
C LEU A 173 7.68 -12.77 -9.50
N ILE A 174 6.35 -12.90 -9.59
CA ILE A 174 5.43 -12.30 -8.63
C ILE A 174 4.80 -13.42 -7.81
N SER A 175 4.80 -13.30 -6.49
CA SER A 175 4.09 -14.25 -5.63
C SER A 175 2.56 -14.16 -5.83
N LYS A 176 1.86 -15.18 -5.41
CA LYS A 176 0.41 -15.05 -5.19
C LYS A 176 0.15 -14.00 -4.13
N LEU A 177 -0.97 -13.28 -4.25
CA LEU A 177 -1.44 -12.40 -3.20
C LEU A 177 -1.84 -13.24 -1.98
N THR A 178 -1.21 -12.99 -0.84
CA THR A 178 -1.41 -13.74 0.40
C THR A 178 -1.95 -12.80 1.47
N ASP A 179 -2.91 -13.26 2.26
CA ASP A 179 -3.38 -12.51 3.42
C ASP A 179 -2.29 -12.40 4.47
N GLN A 180 -2.13 -11.22 5.08
CA GLN A 180 -1.07 -10.96 6.09
C GLN A 180 -1.13 -11.98 7.24
N GLY A 181 -2.32 -12.26 7.77
CA GLY A 181 -2.47 -13.22 8.85
C GLY A 181 -1.98 -14.61 8.46
N VAL A 182 -2.26 -15.05 7.22
CA VAL A 182 -1.81 -16.34 6.69
C VAL A 182 -0.27 -16.38 6.60
N LEU A 183 0.35 -15.32 6.06
CA LEU A 183 1.81 -15.23 5.99
C LEU A 183 2.43 -15.29 7.38
N LEU A 184 1.93 -14.47 8.32
CA LEU A 184 2.48 -14.39 9.67
C LEU A 184 2.34 -15.71 10.43
N GLU A 185 1.21 -16.43 10.27
CA GLU A 185 1.04 -17.76 10.85
C GLU A 185 2.01 -18.79 10.26
N ARG A 186 2.22 -18.79 8.94
CA ARG A 186 3.21 -19.66 8.29
C ARG A 186 4.65 -19.36 8.74
N LEU A 187 4.93 -18.12 9.11
CA LEU A 187 6.22 -17.68 9.67
C LEU A 187 6.33 -17.95 11.19
N GLY A 188 5.27 -18.48 11.83
CA GLY A 188 5.30 -18.89 13.22
C GLY A 188 5.03 -17.76 14.24
N ILE A 189 4.29 -16.71 13.87
CA ILE A 189 3.99 -15.59 14.77
C ILE A 189 3.30 -16.05 16.06
N THR A 190 2.37 -17.01 15.97
CA THR A 190 1.65 -17.54 17.14
C THR A 190 2.59 -18.25 18.11
N GLU A 191 3.52 -19.08 17.62
CA GLU A 191 4.49 -19.76 18.47
C GLU A 191 5.45 -18.75 19.13
N ARG A 192 5.90 -17.74 18.38
CA ARG A 192 6.70 -16.65 18.95
C ARG A 192 5.93 -15.86 20.01
N ALA A 193 4.67 -15.54 19.76
CA ALA A 193 3.81 -14.84 20.71
C ALA A 193 3.64 -15.62 22.01
N LYS A 194 3.43 -16.94 21.95
CA LYS A 194 3.37 -17.83 23.13
C LYS A 194 4.67 -17.84 23.92
N ILE A 195 5.81 -17.82 23.25
CA ILE A 195 7.11 -17.78 23.93
C ILE A 195 7.28 -16.46 24.68
N LEU A 196 7.03 -15.33 24.02
CA LEU A 196 7.17 -14.00 24.58
C LEU A 196 6.19 -13.76 25.74
N SER A 197 4.96 -14.28 25.65
CA SER A 197 3.94 -14.11 26.69
C SER A 197 4.33 -14.69 28.06
N LYS A 198 5.25 -15.67 28.11
CA LYS A 198 5.69 -16.29 29.35
C LYS A 198 6.40 -15.33 30.32
N SER A 199 6.99 -14.27 29.80
CA SER A 199 7.71 -13.27 30.61
C SER A 199 6.88 -12.00 30.88
N LEU A 200 5.71 -11.85 30.22
CA LEU A 200 4.87 -10.66 30.32
C LEU A 200 3.86 -10.78 31.49
N LYS A 201 3.50 -9.64 32.06
CA LYS A 201 2.55 -9.56 33.17
C LYS A 201 1.49 -8.50 32.90
N ALA A 202 0.32 -8.71 33.50
CA ALA A 202 -0.79 -7.76 33.54
C ALA A 202 -1.06 -7.07 32.19
N ASP A 203 -0.90 -5.76 32.12
CA ASP A 203 -1.27 -4.96 30.93
C ASP A 203 -0.33 -5.22 29.74
N ASP A 204 0.94 -5.53 29.96
CA ASP A 204 1.85 -5.91 28.88
C ASP A 204 1.40 -7.20 28.20
N LEU A 205 0.91 -8.17 28.98
CA LEU A 205 0.34 -9.40 28.41
C LEU A 205 -0.93 -9.11 27.63
N LYS A 206 -1.83 -8.26 28.13
CA LYS A 206 -3.05 -7.87 27.40
C LYS A 206 -2.70 -7.16 26.08
N ASN A 207 -1.77 -6.21 26.12
CA ASN A 207 -1.33 -5.48 24.93
C ASN A 207 -0.68 -6.43 23.92
N HIS A 208 0.12 -7.38 24.37
CA HIS A 208 0.75 -8.39 23.51
C HIS A 208 -0.29 -9.28 22.81
N VAL A 209 -1.29 -9.76 23.53
CA VAL A 209 -2.39 -10.56 22.98
C VAL A 209 -3.21 -9.74 21.97
N ALA A 210 -3.54 -8.49 22.31
CA ALA A 210 -4.26 -7.58 21.43
C ALA A 210 -3.48 -7.29 20.14
N ALA A 211 -2.17 -7.04 20.23
CA ALA A 211 -1.31 -6.81 19.07
C ALA A 211 -1.23 -8.06 18.17
N HIS A 212 -1.03 -9.26 18.75
CA HIS A 212 -1.06 -10.50 17.98
C HIS A 212 -2.38 -10.67 17.24
N ARG A 213 -3.51 -10.49 17.94
CA ARG A 213 -4.84 -10.57 17.35
C ARG A 213 -5.01 -9.56 16.22
N ARG A 214 -4.64 -8.29 16.43
CA ARG A 214 -4.74 -7.22 15.44
C ARG A 214 -4.02 -7.60 14.15
N LEU A 215 -2.82 -8.18 14.23
CA LEU A 215 -2.01 -8.52 13.07
C LEU A 215 -2.55 -9.74 12.29
N THR A 216 -3.15 -10.72 12.99
CA THR A 216 -3.45 -12.04 12.41
C THR A 216 -4.93 -12.31 12.20
N HIS A 217 -5.82 -11.66 12.97
CA HIS A 217 -7.25 -12.01 12.95
C HIS A 217 -7.93 -11.55 11.65
N PRO A 218 -8.74 -12.42 11.00
CA PRO A 218 -9.38 -12.11 9.70
C PRO A 218 -10.28 -10.87 9.70
N LYS A 219 -10.91 -10.54 10.83
CA LYS A 219 -11.77 -9.35 10.97
C LYS A 219 -11.01 -8.06 11.29
N GLU A 220 -9.68 -8.13 11.34
CA GLU A 220 -8.77 -7.02 11.60
C GLU A 220 -7.75 -6.96 10.45
N MET A 221 -6.47 -6.74 10.72
CA MET A 221 -5.46 -6.62 9.67
C MET A 221 -5.17 -7.95 8.94
N GLY A 222 -5.49 -9.10 9.57
CA GLY A 222 -5.10 -10.41 9.07
C GLY A 222 -5.59 -10.73 7.66
N THR A 223 -6.79 -10.28 7.26
CA THR A 223 -7.32 -10.44 5.90
C THR A 223 -7.36 -9.11 5.14
N LEU A 224 -7.54 -7.98 5.85
CA LEU A 224 -7.55 -6.67 5.21
C LEU A 224 -6.22 -6.37 4.51
N PHE A 225 -5.11 -6.69 5.18
CA PHE A 225 -3.77 -6.53 4.64
C PHE A 225 -3.38 -7.72 3.78
N LYS A 226 -2.73 -7.42 2.68
CA LYS A 226 -2.21 -8.38 1.71
C LYS A 226 -0.72 -8.26 1.60
N VAL A 227 -0.11 -9.37 1.21
CA VAL A 227 1.33 -9.43 0.99
C VAL A 227 1.60 -9.96 -0.41
N MET A 228 2.48 -9.29 -1.12
CA MET A 228 2.98 -9.68 -2.44
C MET A 228 4.49 -9.52 -2.48
N ALA A 229 5.18 -10.52 -3.03
CA ALA A 229 6.62 -10.44 -3.27
C ALA A 229 6.94 -10.27 -4.75
N ILE A 230 8.01 -9.52 -5.02
CA ILE A 230 8.65 -9.40 -6.34
C ILE A 230 10.05 -10.00 -6.22
N LEU A 231 10.40 -10.95 -7.09
CA LEU A 231 11.65 -11.71 -7.06
C LEU A 231 12.26 -11.80 -8.46
N PRO A 232 13.56 -12.16 -8.59
CA PRO A 232 14.12 -12.52 -9.88
C PRO A 232 13.34 -13.69 -10.51
N LYS A 233 13.19 -13.68 -11.83
CA LYS A 233 12.31 -14.60 -12.60
C LYS A 233 12.50 -16.09 -12.30
N LEU A 234 13.73 -16.50 -11.98
CA LEU A 234 14.08 -17.91 -11.72
C LEU A 234 14.25 -18.22 -10.23
N SER A 235 13.81 -17.37 -9.34
CA SER A 235 13.90 -17.59 -7.89
C SER A 235 12.88 -18.61 -7.41
N GLN A 236 13.20 -19.25 -6.29
CA GLN A 236 12.21 -19.99 -5.50
C GLN A 236 11.37 -19.04 -4.66
N MET A 237 10.10 -19.39 -4.45
CA MET A 237 9.26 -18.62 -3.54
C MET A 237 9.81 -18.66 -2.11
N PRO A 238 9.80 -17.52 -1.41
CA PRO A 238 10.19 -17.50 0.00
C PRO A 238 9.20 -18.29 0.86
N LEU A 239 9.67 -18.71 2.02
CA LEU A 239 8.81 -19.38 2.99
C LEU A 239 7.64 -18.45 3.39
N GLY A 240 6.45 -19.01 3.42
CA GLY A 240 5.23 -18.30 3.81
C GLY A 240 4.41 -17.71 2.66
N LEU A 241 4.97 -17.55 1.46
CA LEU A 241 4.29 -17.02 0.27
C LEU A 241 3.92 -18.11 -0.74
#